data_a5368fd388ca540cc28d4b91bd82d388
#
_entry.id   a5368fd388ca540cc28d4b91bd82d388
#
_cell.length_a   1.000
_cell.length_b   1.000
_cell.length_c   1.000
_cell.angle_alpha   90.00
_cell.angle_beta   90.00
_cell.angle_gamma   90.00
#
_symmetry.space_group_name_H-M   'P 1'
#
loop_
_entity.id
_entity.type
_entity.pdbx_description
1 polymer ?
#
loop_
_entity_poly.entity_id
_entity_poly.type
_entity_poly.pdbx_seq_one_letter_code
_entity_poly.pdbx_strand_id
1 'polypeptide(L)'
;LFGLVVNGMAIGYLWQAMDLAGQAPWKMFLYGILPHGIFEIPAIVLAAAFGMRIGIQAWQSLLRLIRPAYRQKPQALTWRRLLGQLPLTINLVLGLLLVAAVIESSLTLWLLQRFVPEWGTAVGAGGLFRT
;
A
#
# COMPACT_ATOMS: atom_id res chain seq x y z
N LEU A 1 -0.74 -7.55 10.16
CA LEU A 1 -0.81 -6.72 11.36
C LEU A 1 0.50 -5.96 11.59
N PHE A 2 1.66 -6.64 11.57
CA PHE A 2 2.97 -6.02 11.78
C PHE A 2 3.25 -4.85 10.81
N GLY A 3 2.99 -5.02 9.51
CA GLY A 3 3.18 -3.96 8.51
C GLY A 3 2.30 -2.73 8.75
N LEU A 4 1.06 -2.91 9.22
CA LEU A 4 0.18 -1.79 9.57
C LEU A 4 0.71 -1.00 10.77
N VAL A 5 1.25 -1.69 11.78
CA VAL A 5 1.85 -1.05 12.95
C VAL A 5 3.09 -0.25 12.54
N VAL A 6 4.00 -0.84 11.77
CA VAL A 6 5.22 -0.16 11.31
C VAL A 6 4.88 1.07 10.45
N ASN A 7 3.95 0.95 9.51
CA ASN A 7 3.52 2.08 8.69
C ASN A 7 2.86 3.19 9.54
N GLY A 8 2.02 2.82 10.50
CA GLY A 8 1.41 3.78 11.44
C GLY A 8 2.46 4.51 12.28
N MET A 9 3.47 3.80 12.77
CA MET A 9 4.58 4.40 13.52
C MET A 9 5.41 5.35 12.65
N ALA A 10 5.70 4.97 11.40
CA ALA A 10 6.44 5.80 10.46
C ALA A 10 5.70 7.11 10.15
N ILE A 11 4.38 7.05 9.90
CA ILE A 11 3.54 8.23 9.69
C ILE A 11 3.49 9.11 10.94
N GLY A 12 3.32 8.52 12.12
CA GLY A 12 3.31 9.25 13.40
C GLY A 12 4.64 9.95 13.67
N TYR A 13 5.76 9.27 13.42
CA TYR A 13 7.10 9.86 13.55
C TYR A 13 7.30 11.04 12.58
N LEU A 14 6.91 10.87 11.32
CA LEU A 14 7.01 11.92 10.32
C LEU A 14 6.17 13.14 10.71
N TRP A 15 4.94 12.91 11.19
CA TRP A 15 4.07 13.98 11.69
C TRP A 15 4.72 14.77 12.80
N GLN A 16 5.26 14.11 13.83
CA GLN A 16 5.92 14.74 14.94
C GLN A 16 7.21 15.49 14.55
N ALA A 17 8.01 14.90 13.66
CA ALA A 17 9.24 15.51 13.17
C ALA A 17 8.96 16.83 12.42
N MET A 18 7.87 16.88 11.65
CA MET A 18 7.47 18.08 10.92
C MET A 18 6.90 19.16 11.84
N ASP A 19 6.11 18.76 12.83
CA ASP A 19 5.55 19.68 13.82
C ASP A 19 6.67 20.35 14.62
N LEU A 20 7.67 19.60 15.05
CA LEU A 20 8.86 20.11 15.73
C LEU A 20 9.71 21.03 14.83
N ALA A 21 9.71 20.83 13.53
CA ALA A 21 10.37 21.68 12.55
C ALA A 21 9.58 22.97 12.23
N GLY A 22 8.42 23.18 12.84
CA GLY A 22 7.54 24.33 12.57
C GLY A 22 6.84 24.27 11.21
N GLN A 23 6.85 23.11 10.56
CA GLN A 23 6.16 22.90 9.29
C GLN A 23 4.74 22.40 9.55
N ALA A 24 3.82 22.68 8.63
CA ALA A 24 2.43 22.22 8.76
C ALA A 24 2.28 20.76 8.28
N PRO A 25 2.24 19.76 9.18
CA PRO A 25 2.26 18.32 8.81
C PRO A 25 1.09 17.94 7.92
N TRP A 26 -0.07 18.56 8.11
CA TRP A 26 -1.27 18.30 7.33
C TRP A 26 -1.13 18.63 5.84
N LYS A 27 -0.31 19.65 5.49
CA LYS A 27 -0.05 20.02 4.08
C LYS A 27 0.74 18.91 3.39
N MET A 28 1.75 18.38 4.04
CA MET A 28 2.52 17.26 3.48
C MET A 28 1.67 16.00 3.36
N PHE A 29 0.80 15.73 4.34
CA PHE A 29 -0.14 14.62 4.24
C PHE A 29 -1.09 14.79 3.05
N LEU A 30 -1.67 15.98 2.90
CA LEU A 30 -2.65 16.29 1.86
C LEU A 30 -2.03 16.31 0.46
N TYR A 31 -0.86 16.91 0.29
CA TYR A 31 -0.25 17.11 -1.03
C TYR A 31 0.83 16.05 -1.35
N GLY A 32 1.42 15.44 -0.32
CA GLY A 32 2.46 14.43 -0.48
C GLY A 32 1.91 13.00 -0.51
N ILE A 33 1.07 12.63 0.46
CA ILE A 33 0.65 11.24 0.65
C ILE A 33 -0.72 10.96 0.00
N LEU A 34 -1.67 11.88 0.11
CA LEU A 34 -3.06 11.64 -0.32
C LEU A 34 -3.19 11.34 -1.82
N PRO A 35 -2.50 12.04 -2.75
CA PRO A 35 -2.75 11.87 -4.18
C PRO A 35 -2.45 10.44 -4.68
N HIS A 36 -1.36 9.83 -4.25
CA HIS A 36 -1.02 8.45 -4.62
C HIS A 36 -1.73 7.41 -3.73
N GLY A 37 -1.96 7.75 -2.47
CA GLY A 37 -2.66 6.87 -1.51
C GLY A 37 -4.08 6.49 -1.94
N ILE A 38 -4.78 7.34 -2.68
CA ILE A 38 -6.11 7.05 -3.24
C ILE A 38 -6.08 5.81 -4.15
N PHE A 39 -4.98 5.56 -4.86
CA PHE A 39 -4.83 4.41 -5.75
C PHE A 39 -4.15 3.23 -5.06
N GLU A 40 -3.23 3.47 -4.14
CA GLU A 40 -2.54 2.42 -3.39
C GLU A 40 -3.47 1.69 -2.42
N ILE A 41 -4.32 2.41 -1.68
CA ILE A 41 -5.22 1.80 -0.70
C ILE A 41 -6.15 0.78 -1.35
N PRO A 42 -6.86 1.06 -2.46
CA PRO A 42 -7.65 0.06 -3.17
C PRO A 42 -6.82 -1.12 -3.67
N ALA A 43 -5.60 -0.89 -4.16
CA ALA A 43 -4.71 -1.96 -4.61
C ALA A 43 -4.35 -2.91 -3.46
N ILE A 44 -3.98 -2.37 -2.29
CA ILE A 44 -3.67 -3.14 -1.08
C ILE A 44 -4.90 -3.91 -0.59
N VAL A 45 -6.07 -3.29 -0.56
CA VAL A 45 -7.33 -3.93 -0.13
C VAL A 45 -7.69 -5.10 -1.06
N LEU A 46 -7.57 -4.91 -2.38
CA LEU A 46 -7.81 -5.98 -3.36
C LEU A 46 -6.81 -7.13 -3.20
N ALA A 47 -5.52 -6.82 -3.08
CA ALA A 47 -4.47 -7.82 -2.88
C ALA A 47 -4.68 -8.60 -1.57
N ALA A 48 -5.00 -7.90 -0.48
CA ALA A 48 -5.27 -8.51 0.82
C ALA A 48 -6.53 -9.40 0.80
N ALA A 49 -7.63 -8.93 0.20
CA ALA A 49 -8.87 -9.68 0.09
C ALA A 49 -8.67 -10.97 -0.74
N PHE A 50 -7.92 -10.89 -1.84
CA PHE A 50 -7.63 -12.04 -2.67
C PHE A 50 -6.66 -13.00 -1.98
N GLY A 51 -5.61 -12.48 -1.34
CA GLY A 51 -4.67 -13.26 -0.53
C GLY A 51 -5.36 -14.01 0.61
N MET A 52 -6.31 -13.36 1.28
CA MET A 52 -7.12 -13.98 2.34
C MET A 52 -7.96 -15.15 1.81
N ARG A 53 -8.58 -15.01 0.63
CA ARG A 53 -9.32 -16.10 -0.02
C ARG A 53 -8.42 -17.30 -0.33
N ILE A 54 -7.23 -17.04 -0.89
CA ILE A 54 -6.24 -18.10 -1.15
C ILE A 54 -5.81 -18.76 0.15
N GLY A 55 -5.52 -17.98 1.20
CA GLY A 55 -5.10 -18.47 2.50
C GLY A 55 -6.15 -19.37 3.15
N ILE A 56 -7.42 -18.96 3.16
CA ILE A 56 -8.53 -19.77 3.69
C ILE A 56 -8.67 -21.07 2.90
N GLN A 57 -8.56 -21.02 1.57
CA GLN A 57 -8.67 -22.20 0.73
C GLN A 57 -7.49 -23.17 0.94
N ALA A 58 -6.28 -22.64 1.08
CA ALA A 58 -5.09 -23.42 1.39
C ALA A 58 -5.21 -24.09 2.76
N TRP A 59 -5.68 -23.35 3.76
CA TRP A 59 -5.92 -23.89 5.11
C TRP A 59 -6.97 -25.00 5.11
N GLN A 60 -8.08 -24.80 4.40
CA GLN A 60 -9.11 -25.85 4.25
C GLN A 60 -8.56 -27.07 3.53
N SER A 61 -7.66 -26.90 2.55
CA SER A 61 -7.01 -28.00 1.86
C SER A 61 -6.10 -28.79 2.80
N LEU A 62 -5.36 -28.11 3.66
CA LEU A 62 -4.49 -28.73 4.67
C LEU A 62 -5.31 -29.50 5.72
N LEU A 63 -6.41 -28.91 6.19
CA LEU A 63 -7.30 -29.57 7.15
C LEU A 63 -7.91 -30.89 6.59
N ARG A 64 -8.13 -30.96 5.28
CA ARG A 64 -8.65 -32.19 4.63
C ARG A 64 -7.62 -33.32 4.60
N LEU A 65 -6.35 -33.01 4.60
CA LEU A 65 -5.29 -34.03 4.73
C LEU A 65 -5.30 -34.66 6.11
N ILE A 66 -5.65 -33.87 7.14
CA ILE A 66 -5.56 -34.30 8.54
C ILE A 66 -6.91 -34.82 9.06
N ARG A 67 -8.04 -34.35 8.55
CA ARG A 67 -9.40 -34.71 9.03
C ARG A 67 -10.31 -35.21 7.91
N PRO A 68 -10.71 -36.50 7.89
CA PRO A 68 -11.55 -37.08 6.84
C PRO A 68 -12.95 -36.45 6.74
N ALA A 69 -13.47 -35.89 7.83
CA ALA A 69 -14.78 -35.19 7.83
C ALA A 69 -14.83 -33.98 6.88
N TYR A 70 -13.71 -33.37 6.56
CA TYR A 70 -13.62 -32.25 5.62
C TYR A 70 -13.52 -32.65 4.14
N ARG A 71 -13.44 -33.94 3.84
CA ARG A 71 -13.24 -34.48 2.48
C ARG A 71 -14.45 -34.38 1.56
N GLN A 72 -15.63 -34.16 2.09
CA GLN A 72 -16.89 -34.25 1.33
C GLN A 72 -17.26 -33.03 0.48
N LYS A 73 -16.56 -31.89 0.59
CA LYS A 73 -16.88 -30.71 -0.21
C LYS A 73 -16.06 -30.65 -1.50
N PRO A 74 -16.68 -30.39 -2.69
CA PRO A 74 -15.98 -30.31 -3.97
C PRO A 74 -15.07 -29.08 -4.01
N GLN A 75 -13.76 -29.31 -3.94
CA GLN A 75 -12.74 -28.26 -3.85
C GLN A 75 -12.12 -27.90 -5.19
N ALA A 76 -12.09 -28.82 -6.14
CA ALA A 76 -11.48 -28.61 -7.45
C ALA A 76 -12.09 -27.40 -8.20
N LEU A 77 -13.41 -27.22 -8.10
CA LEU A 77 -14.10 -26.08 -8.69
C LEU A 77 -13.70 -24.75 -8.07
N THR A 78 -13.45 -24.73 -6.76
CA THR A 78 -13.06 -23.50 -6.03
C THR A 78 -11.64 -23.07 -6.38
N TRP A 79 -10.69 -23.99 -6.44
CA TRP A 79 -9.31 -23.71 -6.87
C TRP A 79 -9.26 -23.23 -8.32
N ARG A 80 -9.97 -23.89 -9.23
CA ARG A 80 -10.02 -23.49 -10.63
C ARG A 80 -10.58 -22.08 -10.81
N ARG A 81 -11.60 -21.70 -10.04
CA ARG A 81 -12.15 -20.33 -10.04
C ARG A 81 -11.17 -19.31 -9.48
N LEU A 82 -10.52 -19.61 -8.35
CA LEU A 82 -9.52 -18.72 -7.75
C LEU A 82 -8.33 -18.50 -8.67
N LEU A 83 -7.76 -19.57 -9.22
CA LEU A 83 -6.64 -19.48 -10.15
C LEU A 83 -7.03 -18.77 -11.46
N GLY A 84 -8.26 -18.94 -11.93
CA GLY A 84 -8.76 -18.22 -13.10
C GLY A 84 -8.93 -16.72 -12.87
N GLN A 85 -9.17 -16.27 -11.64
CA GLN A 85 -9.26 -14.85 -11.28
C GLN A 85 -7.89 -14.21 -10.97
N LEU A 86 -6.86 -15.01 -10.76
CA LEU A 86 -5.52 -14.57 -10.38
C LEU A 86 -4.91 -13.58 -11.37
N PRO A 87 -4.88 -13.85 -12.70
CA PRO A 87 -4.31 -12.91 -13.66
C PRO A 87 -5.04 -11.58 -13.71
N LEU A 88 -6.37 -11.60 -13.63
CA LEU A 88 -7.16 -10.38 -13.60
C LEU A 88 -6.85 -9.54 -12.36
N THR A 89 -6.80 -10.17 -11.19
CA THR A 89 -6.50 -9.47 -9.92
C THR A 89 -5.09 -8.90 -9.92
N ILE A 90 -4.10 -9.66 -10.40
CA ILE A 90 -2.71 -9.20 -10.51
C ILE A 90 -2.63 -7.99 -11.45
N ASN A 91 -3.21 -8.07 -12.64
CA ASN A 91 -3.18 -6.96 -13.60
C ASN A 91 -3.88 -5.71 -13.05
N LEU A 92 -5.00 -5.87 -12.34
CA LEU A 92 -5.70 -4.75 -11.73
C LEU A 92 -4.86 -4.08 -10.62
N VAL A 93 -4.27 -4.88 -9.73
CA VAL A 93 -3.40 -4.37 -8.65
C VAL A 93 -2.17 -3.67 -9.24
N LEU A 94 -1.50 -4.30 -10.22
CA LEU A 94 -0.34 -3.69 -10.89
C LEU A 94 -0.72 -2.41 -11.62
N GLY A 95 -1.87 -2.36 -12.29
CA GLY A 95 -2.37 -1.16 -12.94
C GLY A 95 -2.60 -0.01 -11.96
N LEU A 96 -3.23 -0.29 -10.82
CA LEU A 96 -3.45 0.71 -9.76
C LEU A 96 -2.13 1.22 -9.17
N LEU A 97 -1.17 0.33 -8.91
CA LEU A 97 0.15 0.70 -8.39
C LEU A 97 0.96 1.50 -9.41
N LEU A 98 0.85 1.16 -10.69
CA LEU A 98 1.51 1.91 -11.76
C LEU A 98 0.95 3.34 -11.87
N VAL A 99 -0.38 3.49 -11.79
CA VAL A 99 -1.02 4.82 -11.76
C VAL A 99 -0.57 5.60 -10.52
N ALA A 100 -0.52 4.96 -9.35
CA ALA A 100 -0.02 5.58 -8.13
C ALA A 100 1.43 6.07 -8.29
N ALA A 101 2.31 5.24 -8.85
CA ALA A 101 3.72 5.58 -9.09
C ALA A 101 3.90 6.77 -10.06
N VAL A 102 3.09 6.84 -11.13
CA VAL A 102 3.08 7.98 -12.06
C VAL A 102 2.62 9.25 -11.36
N ILE A 103 1.60 9.18 -10.52
CA ILE A 103 1.11 10.32 -9.74
C ILE A 103 2.16 10.79 -8.75
N GLU A 104 2.80 9.86 -8.03
CA GLU A 104 3.87 10.17 -7.09
C GLU A 104 5.04 10.87 -7.77
N SER A 105 5.50 10.34 -8.90
CA SER A 105 6.68 10.89 -9.60
C SER A 105 6.46 12.25 -10.24
N SER A 106 5.25 12.59 -10.63
CA SER A 106 4.96 13.83 -11.37
C SER A 106 4.08 14.80 -10.57
N LEU A 107 2.90 14.36 -10.16
CA LEU A 107 1.91 15.24 -9.54
C LEU A 107 2.27 15.60 -8.10
N THR A 108 2.75 14.63 -7.33
CA THR A 108 3.11 14.83 -5.92
C THR A 108 4.27 15.82 -5.79
N LEU A 109 5.31 15.68 -6.62
CA LEU A 109 6.45 16.60 -6.64
C LEU A 109 6.02 18.01 -7.04
N TRP A 110 5.16 18.13 -8.06
CA TRP A 110 4.64 19.43 -8.50
C TRP A 110 3.78 20.11 -7.41
N LEU A 111 2.92 19.36 -6.74
CA LEU A 111 2.08 19.83 -5.63
C LEU A 111 2.92 20.30 -4.44
N LEU A 112 3.92 19.50 -4.04
CA LEU A 112 4.82 19.85 -2.93
C LEU A 112 5.59 21.13 -3.22
N GLN A 113 6.14 21.29 -4.41
CA GLN A 113 6.85 22.50 -4.82
C GLN A 113 5.96 23.74 -4.85
N ARG A 114 4.68 23.57 -5.21
CA ARG A 114 3.74 24.68 -5.37
C ARG A 114 3.12 25.13 -4.06
N PHE A 115 2.76 24.18 -3.18
CA PHE A 115 1.96 24.46 -1.97
C PHE A 115 2.75 24.31 -0.65
N VAL A 116 3.94 23.72 -0.71
CA VAL A 116 4.86 23.59 0.42
C VAL A 116 6.24 24.10 -0.01
N PRO A 117 6.42 25.41 -0.19
CA PRO A 117 7.67 26.01 -0.69
C PRO A 117 8.88 25.70 0.21
N GLU A 118 8.66 25.45 1.48
CA GLU A 118 9.69 25.04 2.46
C GLU A 118 10.34 23.70 2.08
N TRP A 119 9.65 22.84 1.33
CA TRP A 119 10.19 21.57 0.83
C TRP A 119 11.35 21.79 -0.17
N GLY A 120 11.21 22.77 -1.05
CA GLY A 120 12.27 23.12 -2.01
C GLY A 120 13.53 23.66 -1.35
N THR A 121 13.39 24.38 -0.24
CA THR A 121 14.53 24.89 0.53
C THR A 121 15.20 23.79 1.35
N ALA A 122 14.43 22.85 1.90
CA ALA A 122 14.97 21.70 2.63
C ALA A 122 15.75 20.73 1.70
N VAL A 123 15.27 20.50 0.49
CA VAL A 123 15.95 19.65 -0.51
C VAL A 123 17.12 20.39 -1.17
N GLY A 124 16.98 21.71 -1.42
CA GLY A 124 18.05 22.55 -1.97
C GLY A 124 19.14 22.93 -0.96
N ALA A 125 18.78 23.01 0.32
CA ALA A 125 19.70 23.17 1.44
C ALA A 125 20.42 21.86 1.83
N GLY A 126 20.42 20.86 0.97
CA GLY A 126 21.18 19.61 1.07
C GLY A 126 22.69 19.78 1.25
N GLY A 127 23.09 20.80 1.98
CA GLY A 127 24.36 21.00 2.62
C GLY A 127 24.62 20.13 3.85
N LEU A 128 23.90 19.01 4.02
CA LEU A 128 24.24 18.01 5.06
C LEU A 128 25.52 17.23 4.74
N PHE A 129 26.18 17.53 3.61
CA PHE A 129 27.51 17.01 3.25
C PHE A 129 28.48 18.14 2.91
N ARG A 130 28.51 19.22 3.67
CA ARG A 130 29.67 20.08 3.76
C ARG A 130 30.41 19.75 5.04
N THR A 131 31.38 18.86 4.90
CA THR A 131 32.55 18.73 5.81
C THR A 131 33.31 20.03 5.91
#